data_b9a08fa80b8dab2da5441c081d2e48e8
#
_entry.id   b9a08fa80b8dab2da5441c081d2e48e8
#
_cell.length_a   1.000
_cell.length_b   1.000
_cell.length_c   1.000
_cell.angle_alpha   90.00
_cell.angle_beta   90.00
_cell.angle_gamma   90.00
#
_symmetry.space_group_name_H-M   'P 1'
#
loop_
_entity.id
_entity.type
_entity.pdbx_description
1 polymer ?
#
loop_
_entity_poly.entity_id
_entity_poly.type
_entity_poly.pdbx_seq_one_letter_code
_entity_poly.pdbx_strand_id
1 'polypeptide(L)'
;DDLSALTFDPDRNSLIAVTNGNPHWLELSLEGDLLRAIPLVGFGDPEAIEYISEGVYVISDERRQRLLRVEVNEQTSVIDAEQAQQLSLGIDLNGNKGFEGLAYDTAGKRLFVAKERDPVRIYEISGFPYREPSPSVHIGEHEARLFVRDLSSLQYDEQTGHLLALSDESRLVIELDGDGQPLSSLSLRAGRHGLERDVPQAEGIAMGPDGTLYLVSEPNLFYLFRKTR
;
A
#
# COMPACT_ATOMS: atom_id res chain seq x y z
N ASP A 1 -12.49 -6.15 -12.32
CA ASP A 1 -12.03 -6.50 -10.97
C ASP A 1 -11.47 -5.24 -10.35
N ASP A 2 -11.82 -4.96 -9.10
CA ASP A 2 -11.50 -3.70 -8.45
C ASP A 2 -10.05 -3.70 -7.95
N LEU A 3 -9.31 -2.63 -8.28
CA LEU A 3 -7.93 -2.43 -7.82
C LEU A 3 -7.95 -1.93 -6.37
N SER A 4 -7.33 -2.70 -5.46
CA SER A 4 -7.34 -2.40 -4.02
C SER A 4 -6.05 -1.78 -3.50
N ALA A 5 -4.95 -1.85 -4.25
CA ALA A 5 -3.67 -1.31 -3.81
C ALA A 5 -2.71 -1.03 -4.96
N LEU A 6 -1.65 -0.27 -4.66
CA LEU A 6 -0.60 0.04 -5.63
C LEU A 6 0.74 0.22 -4.90
N THR A 7 1.83 -0.30 -5.48
CA THR A 7 3.22 0.01 -5.10
C THR A 7 4.09 0.14 -6.34
N PHE A 8 5.22 0.85 -6.23
CA PHE A 8 6.20 0.97 -7.31
C PHE A 8 7.34 -0.05 -7.12
N ASP A 9 7.63 -0.80 -8.16
CA ASP A 9 8.77 -1.73 -8.22
C ASP A 9 9.92 -1.09 -8.99
N PRO A 10 11.00 -0.66 -8.31
CA PRO A 10 12.12 0.00 -8.96
C PRO A 10 12.97 -0.93 -9.84
N ASP A 11 13.00 -2.24 -9.55
CA ASP A 11 13.79 -3.20 -10.33
C ASP A 11 13.14 -3.51 -11.67
N ARG A 12 11.79 -3.53 -11.70
CA ARG A 12 10.99 -3.73 -12.91
C ARG A 12 10.69 -2.42 -13.63
N ASN A 13 10.83 -1.29 -12.93
CA ASN A 13 10.35 0.02 -13.36
C ASN A 13 8.87 -0.04 -13.78
N SER A 14 8.06 -0.65 -12.94
CA SER A 14 6.63 -0.89 -13.16
C SER A 14 5.84 -0.65 -11.87
N LEU A 15 4.52 -0.64 -11.98
CA LEU A 15 3.61 -0.58 -10.85
C LEU A 15 3.08 -1.97 -10.57
N ILE A 16 2.95 -2.30 -9.29
CA ILE A 16 2.38 -3.56 -8.85
C ILE A 16 1.10 -3.26 -8.08
N ALA A 17 0.04 -4.01 -8.39
CA ALA A 17 -1.27 -3.86 -7.77
C ALA A 17 -1.82 -5.22 -7.33
N VAL A 18 -2.84 -5.21 -6.47
CA VAL A 18 -3.68 -6.38 -6.17
C VAL A 18 -5.14 -6.06 -6.42
N THR A 19 -5.92 -7.12 -6.64
CA THR A 19 -7.39 -7.05 -6.74
C THR A 19 -8.02 -7.91 -5.66
N ASN A 20 -9.18 -7.53 -5.14
CA ASN A 20 -9.91 -8.26 -4.10
C ASN A 20 -11.03 -9.17 -4.64
N GLY A 21 -11.87 -8.71 -5.56
CA GLY A 21 -13.03 -9.46 -6.06
C GLY A 21 -12.69 -10.75 -6.79
N ASN A 22 -11.58 -10.80 -7.51
CA ASN A 22 -10.95 -11.98 -8.11
C ASN A 22 -9.44 -11.81 -7.87
N PRO A 23 -8.91 -12.37 -6.75
CA PRO A 23 -7.59 -12.02 -6.26
C PRO A 23 -6.46 -12.30 -7.26
N HIS A 24 -5.78 -11.24 -7.70
CA HIS A 24 -4.61 -11.29 -8.56
C HIS A 24 -3.54 -10.31 -8.07
N TRP A 25 -2.30 -10.69 -8.30
CA TRP A 25 -1.16 -9.79 -8.37
C TRP A 25 -1.04 -9.32 -9.81
N LEU A 26 -0.98 -8.01 -10.01
CA LEU A 26 -0.93 -7.38 -11.33
C LEU A 26 0.35 -6.56 -11.47
N GLU A 27 0.99 -6.65 -12.64
CA GLU A 27 2.05 -5.74 -13.05
C GLU A 27 1.48 -4.79 -14.11
N LEU A 28 1.65 -3.50 -13.89
CA LEU A 28 1.16 -2.44 -14.76
C LEU A 28 2.34 -1.59 -15.27
N SER A 29 2.23 -1.06 -16.48
CA SER A 29 3.14 -0.03 -16.95
C SER A 29 2.94 1.27 -16.15
N LEU A 30 3.86 2.23 -16.31
CA LEU A 30 3.73 3.57 -15.70
C LEU A 30 2.58 4.40 -16.32
N GLU A 31 2.02 3.94 -17.42
CA GLU A 31 0.82 4.49 -18.08
C GLU A 31 -0.47 3.80 -17.65
N GLY A 32 -0.37 2.72 -16.84
CA GLY A 32 -1.50 1.95 -16.33
C GLY A 32 -1.92 0.75 -17.21
N ASP A 33 -1.13 0.38 -18.22
CA ASP A 33 -1.41 -0.79 -19.06
C ASP A 33 -1.07 -2.08 -18.32
N LEU A 34 -1.93 -3.10 -18.40
CA LEU A 34 -1.68 -4.41 -17.81
C LEU A 34 -0.58 -5.16 -18.58
N LEU A 35 0.53 -5.47 -17.87
CA LEU A 35 1.67 -6.20 -18.40
C LEU A 35 1.60 -7.69 -18.04
N ARG A 36 1.20 -8.01 -16.80
CA ARG A 36 1.14 -9.37 -16.28
C ARG A 36 0.07 -9.51 -15.21
N ALA A 37 -0.56 -10.68 -15.12
CA ALA A 37 -1.48 -11.05 -14.06
C ALA A 37 -1.14 -12.43 -13.51
N ILE A 38 -1.08 -12.58 -12.18
CA ILE A 38 -0.80 -13.84 -11.48
C ILE A 38 -1.91 -14.07 -10.46
N PRO A 39 -2.60 -15.22 -10.48
CA PRO A 39 -3.62 -15.55 -9.50
C PRO A 39 -3.06 -15.62 -8.08
N LEU A 40 -3.79 -15.05 -7.12
CA LEU A 40 -3.56 -15.18 -5.68
C LEU A 40 -4.50 -16.28 -5.14
N VAL A 41 -3.93 -17.40 -4.72
CA VAL A 41 -4.70 -18.54 -4.20
C VAL A 41 -4.60 -18.57 -2.68
N GLY A 42 -5.70 -18.85 -1.99
CA GLY A 42 -5.73 -18.93 -0.53
C GLY A 42 -5.71 -17.57 0.17
N PHE A 43 -5.81 -16.46 -0.56
CA PHE A 43 -6.06 -15.13 -0.01
C PHE A 43 -7.55 -14.95 0.24
N GLY A 44 -7.90 -14.26 1.33
CA GLY A 44 -9.28 -13.99 1.68
C GLY A 44 -9.78 -12.67 1.10
N ASP A 45 -8.98 -11.63 1.28
CA ASP A 45 -9.29 -10.25 0.88
C ASP A 45 -7.98 -9.45 0.82
N PRO A 46 -7.25 -9.45 -0.32
CA PRO A 46 -6.02 -8.68 -0.44
C PRO A 46 -6.34 -7.20 -0.65
N GLU A 47 -5.95 -6.35 0.31
CA GLU A 47 -6.27 -4.92 0.33
C GLU A 47 -5.05 -4.00 0.27
N ALA A 48 -3.84 -4.53 0.49
CA ALA A 48 -2.62 -3.75 0.34
C ALA A 48 -1.49 -4.60 -0.24
N ILE A 49 -0.58 -3.94 -0.97
CA ILE A 49 0.67 -4.54 -1.44
C ILE A 49 1.80 -3.54 -1.30
N GLU A 50 2.99 -4.03 -0.90
CA GLU A 50 4.20 -3.22 -0.84
C GLU A 50 5.41 -3.97 -1.36
N TYR A 51 6.22 -3.28 -2.15
CA TYR A 51 7.52 -3.74 -2.60
C TYR A 51 8.54 -3.70 -1.44
N ILE A 52 9.31 -4.78 -1.26
CA ILE A 52 10.32 -4.88 -0.21
C ILE A 52 11.73 -4.92 -0.79
N SER A 53 11.95 -5.75 -1.78
CA SER A 53 13.21 -5.92 -2.51
C SER A 53 12.95 -6.71 -3.79
N GLU A 54 13.96 -6.89 -4.63
CA GLU A 54 13.83 -7.60 -5.91
C GLU A 54 12.99 -8.87 -5.80
N GLY A 55 11.83 -8.85 -6.45
CA GLY A 55 10.87 -9.94 -6.49
C GLY A 55 10.18 -10.28 -5.16
N VAL A 56 10.35 -9.49 -4.11
CA VAL A 56 9.74 -9.70 -2.79
C VAL A 56 8.73 -8.63 -2.49
N TYR A 57 7.52 -9.05 -2.12
CA TYR A 57 6.41 -8.17 -1.76
C TYR A 57 5.77 -8.62 -0.45
N VAL A 58 5.09 -7.70 0.21
CA VAL A 58 4.17 -7.99 1.31
C VAL A 58 2.76 -7.65 0.84
N ILE A 59 1.83 -8.57 1.07
CA ILE A 59 0.39 -8.39 0.77
C ILE A 59 -0.37 -8.50 2.09
N SER A 60 -1.31 -7.58 2.34
CA SER A 60 -2.28 -7.73 3.43
C SER A 60 -3.43 -8.64 2.99
N ASP A 61 -3.90 -9.50 3.90
CA ASP A 61 -5.13 -10.27 3.76
C ASP A 61 -6.05 -9.82 4.91
N GLU A 62 -6.93 -8.88 4.61
CA GLU A 62 -7.79 -8.22 5.58
C GLU A 62 -8.65 -9.23 6.33
N ARG A 63 -9.36 -10.08 5.60
CA ARG A 63 -10.30 -11.06 6.18
C ARG A 63 -9.66 -11.98 7.19
N ARG A 64 -8.35 -12.29 7.04
CA ARG A 64 -7.58 -13.14 7.94
C ARG A 64 -6.65 -12.36 8.86
N GLN A 65 -6.65 -11.04 8.77
CA GLN A 65 -5.82 -10.12 9.57
C GLN A 65 -4.35 -10.54 9.62
N ARG A 66 -3.78 -10.78 8.45
CA ARG A 66 -2.39 -11.23 8.29
C ARG A 66 -1.68 -10.48 7.18
N LEU A 67 -0.37 -10.43 7.30
CA LEU A 67 0.54 -10.02 6.25
C LEU A 67 1.22 -11.25 5.69
N LEU A 68 1.37 -11.30 4.37
CA LEU A 68 2.02 -12.41 3.67
C LEU A 68 3.20 -11.88 2.87
N ARG A 69 4.39 -12.42 3.16
CA ARG A 69 5.57 -12.21 2.34
C ARG A 69 5.54 -13.18 1.17
N VAL A 70 5.51 -12.66 -0.04
CA VAL A 70 5.47 -13.44 -1.28
C VAL A 70 6.70 -13.18 -2.13
N GLU A 71 7.06 -14.16 -2.96
CA GLU A 71 8.15 -14.05 -3.94
C GLU A 71 7.63 -14.23 -5.35
N VAL A 72 7.97 -13.28 -6.22
CA VAL A 72 7.54 -13.25 -7.62
C VAL A 72 8.75 -13.12 -8.53
N ASN A 73 8.90 -14.07 -9.46
CA ASN A 73 9.90 -14.06 -10.51
C ASN A 73 9.23 -14.33 -11.87
N GLU A 74 10.02 -14.41 -12.94
CA GLU A 74 9.50 -14.61 -14.28
C GLU A 74 8.74 -15.94 -14.46
N GLN A 75 9.08 -16.99 -13.70
CA GLN A 75 8.46 -18.31 -13.75
C GLN A 75 7.23 -18.44 -12.84
N THR A 76 6.98 -17.47 -11.98
CA THR A 76 5.83 -17.51 -11.06
C THR A 76 4.53 -17.45 -11.85
N SER A 77 3.70 -18.48 -11.75
CA SER A 77 2.40 -18.58 -12.42
C SER A 77 1.21 -18.58 -11.47
N VAL A 78 1.47 -18.72 -10.17
CA VAL A 78 0.50 -18.65 -9.08
C VAL A 78 1.20 -18.23 -7.80
N ILE A 79 0.52 -17.47 -6.96
CA ILE A 79 0.99 -17.12 -5.62
C ILE A 79 0.03 -17.77 -4.62
N ASP A 80 0.56 -18.70 -3.81
CA ASP A 80 -0.21 -19.48 -2.86
C ASP A 80 0.07 -18.99 -1.43
N ALA A 81 -0.96 -18.49 -0.77
CA ALA A 81 -0.88 -17.99 0.60
C ALA A 81 -0.38 -19.02 1.61
N GLU A 82 -0.65 -20.33 1.39
CA GLU A 82 -0.21 -21.39 2.31
C GLU A 82 1.30 -21.65 2.23
N GLN A 83 1.95 -21.20 1.16
CA GLN A 83 3.40 -21.30 0.98
C GLN A 83 4.14 -20.02 1.42
N ALA A 84 3.41 -18.94 1.67
CA ALA A 84 3.96 -17.66 2.04
C ALA A 84 4.35 -17.61 3.54
N GLN A 85 5.42 -16.87 3.85
CA GLN A 85 5.71 -16.49 5.24
C GLN A 85 4.60 -15.54 5.73
N GLN A 86 4.00 -15.86 6.87
CA GLN A 86 2.86 -15.11 7.40
C GLN A 86 3.19 -14.45 8.73
N LEU A 87 2.63 -13.26 8.94
CA LEU A 87 2.57 -12.56 10.21
C LEU A 87 1.11 -12.26 10.53
N SER A 88 0.58 -12.87 11.60
CA SER A 88 -0.74 -12.49 12.13
C SER A 88 -0.59 -11.22 12.95
N LEU A 89 -1.38 -10.21 12.66
CA LEU A 89 -1.29 -8.94 13.35
C LEU A 89 -1.93 -8.97 14.73
N GLY A 90 -2.94 -9.84 14.94
CA GLY A 90 -3.53 -10.09 16.27
C GLY A 90 -4.09 -8.86 16.98
N ILE A 91 -4.15 -7.74 16.26
CA ILE A 91 -4.49 -6.42 16.79
C ILE A 91 -5.99 -6.24 16.62
N ASP A 92 -6.68 -6.19 17.75
CA ASP A 92 -8.08 -5.81 17.87
C ASP A 92 -9.06 -6.61 16.98
N LEU A 93 -9.45 -7.78 17.47
CA LEU A 93 -10.40 -8.70 16.82
C LEU A 93 -11.85 -8.17 16.74
N ASN A 94 -12.09 -6.91 17.13
CA ASN A 94 -13.42 -6.33 17.20
C ASN A 94 -13.82 -5.57 15.93
N GLY A 95 -13.97 -6.28 14.81
CA GLY A 95 -14.63 -5.77 13.62
C GLY A 95 -13.78 -5.87 12.34
N ASN A 96 -14.46 -6.01 11.21
CA ASN A 96 -13.97 -6.12 9.84
C ASN A 96 -13.45 -4.77 9.30
N LYS A 97 -12.50 -4.11 10.00
CA LYS A 97 -11.94 -2.84 9.55
C LYS A 97 -10.44 -2.99 9.49
N GLY A 98 -10.00 -3.19 8.28
CA GLY A 98 -8.81 -3.89 7.94
C GLY A 98 -7.53 -3.08 7.88
N PHE A 99 -6.53 -3.74 7.40
CA PHE A 99 -5.22 -3.18 7.12
C PHE A 99 -5.14 -2.92 5.62
N GLU A 100 -5.42 -1.69 5.21
CA GLU A 100 -5.59 -1.29 3.81
C GLU A 100 -4.39 -0.56 3.21
N GLY A 101 -3.43 -0.17 4.01
CA GLY A 101 -2.24 0.53 3.53
C GLY A 101 -0.96 -0.11 4.02
N LEU A 102 0.01 -0.27 3.12
CA LEU A 102 1.37 -0.70 3.44
C LEU A 102 2.37 0.30 2.86
N ALA A 103 3.46 0.54 3.59
CA ALA A 103 4.62 1.29 3.11
C ALA A 103 5.89 0.75 3.76
N TYR A 104 7.01 0.78 3.06
CA TYR A 104 8.25 0.20 3.56
C TYR A 104 9.40 1.19 3.52
N ASP A 105 10.06 1.38 4.66
CA ASP A 105 11.33 2.08 4.81
C ASP A 105 12.47 1.08 4.64
N THR A 106 13.07 1.07 3.47
CA THR A 106 14.16 0.15 3.11
C THR A 106 15.40 0.36 3.97
N ALA A 107 15.72 1.62 4.28
CA ALA A 107 16.91 1.96 5.08
C ALA A 107 16.73 1.62 6.56
N GLY A 108 15.57 1.96 7.13
CA GLY A 108 15.21 1.67 8.52
C GLY A 108 14.70 0.25 8.73
N LYS A 109 14.40 -0.48 7.66
CA LYS A 109 13.82 -1.85 7.69
C LYS A 109 12.54 -1.90 8.51
N ARG A 110 11.63 -0.94 8.23
CA ARG A 110 10.37 -0.79 8.94
C ARG A 110 9.21 -0.89 7.95
N LEU A 111 8.23 -1.72 8.27
CA LEU A 111 6.99 -1.81 7.54
C LEU A 111 5.93 -1.00 8.28
N PHE A 112 5.34 -0.03 7.60
CA PHE A 112 4.19 0.71 8.09
C PHE A 112 2.91 0.05 7.60
N VAL A 113 1.92 -0.03 8.47
CA VAL A 113 0.63 -0.68 8.20
C VAL A 113 -0.48 0.27 8.63
N ALA A 114 -1.31 0.69 7.69
CA ALA A 114 -2.47 1.51 7.98
C ALA A 114 -3.65 0.64 8.42
N LYS A 115 -4.23 0.99 9.57
CA LYS A 115 -5.57 0.54 9.96
C LYS A 115 -6.59 1.56 9.47
N GLU A 116 -7.53 1.10 8.67
CA GLU A 116 -8.50 1.94 7.98
C GLU A 116 -9.21 2.92 8.91
N ARG A 117 -9.89 2.39 9.94
CA ARG A 117 -10.70 3.18 10.88
C ARG A 117 -10.96 2.47 12.21
N ASP A 118 -11.61 3.13 13.15
CA ASP A 118 -12.09 2.68 14.45
C ASP A 118 -11.04 2.04 15.38
N PRO A 119 -9.98 2.73 15.74
CA PRO A 119 -9.57 4.06 15.29
C PRO A 119 -8.65 3.99 14.07
N VAL A 120 -8.58 5.09 13.30
CA VAL A 120 -7.55 5.31 12.27
C VAL A 120 -6.18 5.31 12.94
N ARG A 121 -5.26 4.41 12.48
CA ARG A 121 -3.91 4.28 13.04
C ARG A 121 -2.91 3.84 11.98
N ILE A 122 -1.65 4.15 12.25
CA ILE A 122 -0.51 3.56 11.54
C ILE A 122 0.28 2.73 12.55
N TYR A 123 0.58 1.49 12.19
CA TYR A 123 1.48 0.62 12.95
C TYR A 123 2.84 0.58 12.28
N GLU A 124 3.89 0.45 13.09
CA GLU A 124 5.25 0.22 12.65
C GLU A 124 5.65 -1.20 13.04
N ILE A 125 6.12 -1.98 12.07
CA ILE A 125 6.55 -3.36 12.26
C ILE A 125 8.03 -3.46 11.90
N SER A 126 8.83 -3.95 12.82
CA SER A 126 10.22 -4.34 12.57
C SER A 126 10.40 -5.84 12.73
N GLY A 127 11.40 -6.43 12.06
CA GLY A 127 11.68 -7.86 12.08
C GLY A 127 10.90 -8.69 11.06
N PHE A 128 9.92 -8.14 10.37
CA PHE A 128 9.22 -8.73 9.25
C PHE A 128 9.40 -7.81 8.02
N PRO A 129 9.58 -8.30 6.81
CA PRO A 129 9.47 -9.69 6.32
C PRO A 129 10.81 -10.46 6.19
N TYR A 130 11.73 -10.31 7.11
CA TYR A 130 13.04 -10.97 7.02
C TYR A 130 12.98 -12.47 7.31
N ARG A 131 13.80 -13.27 6.58
CA ARG A 131 13.80 -14.72 6.74
C ARG A 131 14.69 -15.21 7.87
N GLU A 132 15.92 -14.63 8.01
CA GLU A 132 16.93 -15.24 8.87
C GLU A 132 18.05 -14.28 9.30
N PRO A 133 18.61 -14.46 10.47
CA PRO A 133 17.98 -15.11 11.61
C PRO A 133 16.75 -14.33 12.01
N SER A 134 15.65 -15.01 12.30
CA SER A 134 14.37 -14.34 12.60
C SER A 134 14.59 -13.35 13.74
N PRO A 135 14.71 -12.04 13.48
CA PRO A 135 14.67 -11.07 14.56
C PRO A 135 13.28 -11.17 15.20
N SER A 136 13.20 -10.89 16.47
CA SER A 136 11.89 -10.80 17.11
C SER A 136 11.08 -9.73 16.39
N VAL A 137 9.89 -10.10 15.95
CA VAL A 137 8.95 -9.14 15.34
C VAL A 137 8.43 -8.21 16.43
N HIS A 138 8.55 -6.92 16.21
CA HIS A 138 7.97 -5.90 17.07
C HIS A 138 6.91 -5.14 16.30
N ILE A 139 5.73 -5.00 16.91
CA ILE A 139 4.62 -4.22 16.39
C ILE A 139 4.35 -3.09 17.37
N GLY A 140 4.49 -1.86 16.92
CA GLY A 140 4.23 -0.65 17.70
C GLY A 140 3.27 0.29 16.96
N GLU A 141 2.64 1.20 17.68
CA GLU A 141 1.87 2.28 17.06
C GLU A 141 2.85 3.39 16.63
N HIS A 142 2.76 3.80 15.37
CA HIS A 142 3.47 4.98 14.87
C HIS A 142 2.67 6.24 15.24
N GLU A 143 3.27 7.13 16.02
CA GLU A 143 2.62 8.37 16.40
C GLU A 143 2.44 9.27 15.16
N ALA A 144 1.20 9.43 14.71
CA ALA A 144 0.86 10.27 13.57
C ALA A 144 -0.35 11.15 13.91
N ARG A 145 -0.25 12.46 13.60
CA ARG A 145 -1.37 13.39 13.74
C ARG A 145 -2.27 13.34 12.54
N LEU A 146 -3.14 12.35 12.53
CA LEU A 146 -4.10 12.12 11.46
C LEU A 146 -5.38 12.92 11.71
N PHE A 147 -5.81 13.69 10.71
CA PHE A 147 -7.06 14.45 10.71
C PHE A 147 -8.00 13.96 9.59
N VAL A 148 -7.90 12.68 9.26
CA VAL A 148 -8.67 11.99 8.21
C VAL A 148 -9.69 11.05 8.81
N ARG A 149 -10.66 10.64 7.99
CA ARG A 149 -11.74 9.76 8.41
C ARG A 149 -11.40 8.28 8.29
N ASP A 150 -10.49 7.96 7.37
CA ASP A 150 -10.04 6.62 7.03
C ASP A 150 -8.59 6.68 6.53
N LEU A 151 -8.00 5.50 6.32
CA LEU A 151 -6.75 5.31 5.58
C LEU A 151 -6.93 4.16 4.61
N SER A 152 -6.84 4.44 3.31
CA SER A 152 -6.94 3.43 2.25
C SER A 152 -5.59 3.05 1.63
N SER A 153 -4.54 3.86 1.80
CA SER A 153 -3.18 3.51 1.34
C SER A 153 -2.09 4.28 2.05
N LEU A 154 -0.87 3.74 2.01
CA LEU A 154 0.36 4.41 2.45
C LEU A 154 1.43 4.35 1.36
N GLN A 155 2.35 5.32 1.38
CA GLN A 155 3.59 5.31 0.61
C GLN A 155 4.70 5.94 1.44
N TYR A 156 5.87 5.30 1.49
CA TYR A 156 7.06 5.89 2.10
C TYR A 156 7.94 6.53 1.03
N ASP A 157 8.30 7.79 1.24
CA ASP A 157 9.25 8.51 0.37
C ASP A 157 10.67 8.32 0.91
N GLU A 158 11.43 7.45 0.31
CA GLU A 158 12.82 7.15 0.65
C GLU A 158 13.76 8.37 0.54
N GLN A 159 13.40 9.39 -0.24
CA GLN A 159 14.23 10.58 -0.42
C GLN A 159 14.09 11.57 0.74
N THR A 160 12.89 11.69 1.29
CA THR A 160 12.57 12.64 2.36
C THR A 160 12.43 11.98 3.73
N GLY A 161 12.15 10.68 3.77
CA GLY A 161 11.80 9.96 5.00
C GLY A 161 10.36 10.25 5.46
N HIS A 162 9.52 10.74 4.55
CA HIS A 162 8.14 11.09 4.85
C HIS A 162 7.16 9.95 4.49
N LEU A 163 6.05 9.89 5.20
CA LEU A 163 4.91 9.04 4.85
C LEU A 163 3.86 9.86 4.09
N LEU A 164 3.38 9.29 2.99
CA LEU A 164 2.16 9.75 2.32
C LEU A 164 1.02 8.83 2.74
N ALA A 165 -0.06 9.40 3.26
CA ALA A 165 -1.25 8.68 3.71
C ALA A 165 -2.45 9.09 2.87
N LEU A 166 -3.06 8.13 2.19
CA LEU A 166 -4.27 8.32 1.39
C LEU A 166 -5.51 8.13 2.26
N SER A 167 -6.47 9.04 2.12
CA SER A 167 -7.81 8.92 2.69
C SER A 167 -8.84 9.12 1.59
N ASP A 168 -9.64 8.09 1.33
CA ASP A 168 -10.74 8.17 0.38
C ASP A 168 -11.87 9.08 0.89
N GLU A 169 -12.39 8.81 2.10
CA GLU A 169 -13.51 9.58 2.66
C GLU A 169 -13.17 11.07 2.84
N SER A 170 -11.92 11.40 3.13
CA SER A 170 -11.45 12.79 3.22
C SER A 170 -11.08 13.38 1.88
N ARG A 171 -10.87 12.54 0.85
CA ARG A 171 -10.46 12.90 -0.51
C ARG A 171 -9.19 13.69 -0.54
N LEU A 172 -8.15 13.16 0.08
CA LEU A 172 -6.84 13.76 0.09
C LEU A 172 -5.71 12.75 0.36
N VAL A 173 -4.51 13.13 -0.05
CA VAL A 173 -3.26 12.51 0.40
C VAL A 173 -2.60 13.49 1.36
N ILE A 174 -2.18 13.03 2.54
CA ILE A 174 -1.43 13.81 3.53
C ILE A 174 0.04 13.38 3.46
N GLU A 175 0.94 14.33 3.49
CA GLU A 175 2.36 14.11 3.75
C GLU A 175 2.65 14.33 5.23
N LEU A 176 3.26 13.33 5.86
CA LEU A 176 3.68 13.35 7.26
C LEU A 176 5.21 13.30 7.33
N ASP A 177 5.80 14.08 8.22
CA ASP A 177 7.23 13.96 8.52
C ASP A 177 7.56 12.70 9.35
N GLY A 178 8.84 12.50 9.67
CA GLY A 178 9.30 11.36 10.46
C GLY A 178 8.77 11.30 11.89
N ASP A 179 8.24 12.42 12.40
CA ASP A 179 7.60 12.54 13.72
C ASP A 179 6.07 12.45 13.61
N GLY A 180 5.53 12.11 12.43
CA GLY A 180 4.09 11.97 12.17
C GLY A 180 3.33 13.30 12.13
N GLN A 181 4.03 14.45 11.94
CA GLN A 181 3.38 15.74 11.83
C GLN A 181 2.99 16.03 10.37
N PRO A 182 1.78 16.54 10.11
CA PRO A 182 1.35 16.88 8.76
C PRO A 182 2.13 18.07 8.21
N LEU A 183 2.75 17.88 7.03
CA LEU A 183 3.50 18.90 6.31
C LEU A 183 2.70 19.52 5.17
N SER A 184 2.05 18.69 4.40
CA SER A 184 1.31 19.11 3.21
C SER A 184 0.12 18.17 2.93
N SER A 185 -0.73 18.57 1.99
CA SER A 185 -1.80 17.71 1.50
C SER A 185 -2.11 17.96 0.02
N LEU A 186 -2.45 16.89 -0.69
CA LEU A 186 -2.94 16.89 -2.07
C LEU A 186 -4.44 16.60 -2.06
N SER A 187 -5.25 17.55 -2.55
CA SER A 187 -6.71 17.36 -2.64
C SER A 187 -7.10 16.53 -3.86
N LEU A 188 -7.96 15.53 -3.66
CA LEU A 188 -8.52 14.68 -4.72
C LEU A 188 -9.89 15.15 -5.19
N ARG A 189 -10.24 16.42 -4.95
CA ARG A 189 -11.53 17.01 -5.31
C ARG A 189 -11.49 17.68 -6.68
N ALA A 190 -12.64 17.71 -7.32
CA ALA A 190 -12.86 18.44 -8.57
C ALA A 190 -12.35 19.89 -8.51
N GLY A 191 -11.79 20.37 -9.60
CA GLY A 191 -11.21 21.71 -9.72
C GLY A 191 -9.85 21.88 -9.05
N ARG A 192 -9.25 20.81 -8.50
CA ARG A 192 -7.92 20.81 -7.92
C ARG A 192 -6.99 19.95 -8.78
N HIS A 193 -5.73 20.37 -8.93
CA HIS A 193 -4.67 19.61 -9.62
C HIS A 193 -5.06 19.06 -11.00
N GLY A 194 -5.94 19.78 -11.74
CA GLY A 194 -6.41 19.38 -13.06
C GLY A 194 -7.56 18.36 -13.05
N LEU A 195 -8.06 17.96 -11.89
CA LEU A 195 -9.19 17.03 -11.78
C LEU A 195 -10.51 17.71 -12.21
N GLU A 196 -11.19 17.12 -13.18
CA GLU A 196 -12.52 17.56 -13.60
C GLU A 196 -13.63 17.07 -12.66
N ARG A 197 -13.39 15.96 -11.97
CA ARG A 197 -14.31 15.33 -11.00
C ARG A 197 -13.54 14.95 -9.76
N ASP A 198 -14.25 14.72 -8.65
CA ASP A 198 -13.67 14.07 -7.47
C ASP A 198 -13.15 12.70 -7.87
N VAL A 199 -12.00 12.29 -7.33
CA VAL A 199 -11.53 10.90 -7.45
C VAL A 199 -12.49 10.05 -6.61
N PRO A 200 -13.16 9.04 -7.21
CA PRO A 200 -14.04 8.15 -6.45
C PRO A 200 -13.20 7.04 -5.82
N GLN A 201 -13.56 6.57 -4.65
CA GLN A 201 -12.99 5.38 -3.97
C GLN A 201 -11.48 5.18 -4.26
N ALA A 202 -10.67 6.08 -3.73
CA ALA A 202 -9.22 6.06 -3.93
C ALA A 202 -8.59 4.98 -3.03
N GLU A 203 -8.00 3.92 -3.65
CA GLU A 203 -7.58 2.70 -2.94
C GLU A 203 -6.06 2.50 -2.89
N GLY A 204 -5.31 3.07 -3.81
CA GLY A 204 -3.87 2.84 -3.83
C GLY A 204 -3.05 4.04 -4.30
N ILE A 205 -1.92 4.28 -3.65
CA ILE A 205 -0.91 5.25 -4.11
C ILE A 205 0.47 4.60 -4.21
N ALA A 206 1.24 5.05 -5.18
CA ALA A 206 2.66 4.71 -5.31
C ALA A 206 3.43 5.93 -5.84
N MET A 207 4.70 6.05 -5.48
CA MET A 207 5.53 7.14 -5.97
C MET A 207 6.71 6.62 -6.76
N GLY A 208 6.86 7.14 -7.98
CA GLY A 208 8.01 6.86 -8.82
C GLY A 208 9.26 7.67 -8.42
N PRO A 209 10.43 7.31 -8.95
CA PRO A 209 11.71 7.93 -8.58
C PRO A 209 11.83 9.40 -8.98
N ASP A 210 11.01 9.87 -9.92
CA ASP A 210 10.92 11.26 -10.34
C ASP A 210 9.93 12.10 -9.49
N GLY A 211 9.32 11.49 -8.47
CA GLY A 211 8.31 12.10 -7.62
C GLY A 211 6.92 12.18 -8.25
N THR A 212 6.68 11.47 -9.36
CA THR A 212 5.33 11.26 -9.88
C THR A 212 4.54 10.39 -8.91
N LEU A 213 3.39 10.88 -8.46
CA LEU A 213 2.45 10.11 -7.64
C LEU A 213 1.43 9.44 -8.55
N TYR A 214 1.38 8.13 -8.49
CA TYR A 214 0.39 7.28 -9.14
C TYR A 214 -0.73 6.97 -8.14
N LEU A 215 -1.95 6.96 -8.62
CA LEU A 215 -3.12 6.65 -7.80
C LEU A 215 -4.09 5.78 -8.57
N VAL A 216 -4.58 4.74 -7.92
CA VAL A 216 -5.66 3.90 -8.42
C VAL A 216 -6.93 4.11 -7.61
N SER A 217 -8.06 3.95 -8.26
CA SER A 217 -9.38 4.19 -7.72
C SER A 217 -10.39 3.27 -8.37
N GLU A 218 -11.39 2.84 -7.62
CA GLU A 218 -12.43 2.00 -8.16
C GLU A 218 -13.29 2.74 -9.23
N PRO A 219 -13.82 2.01 -10.22
CA PRO A 219 -13.68 0.56 -10.45
C PRO A 219 -12.38 0.13 -11.15
N ASN A 220 -11.55 0.99 -11.69
CA ASN A 220 -10.24 0.76 -12.34
C ASN A 220 -9.77 2.07 -12.98
N LEU A 221 -9.82 3.14 -12.22
CA LEU A 221 -9.34 4.44 -12.68
C LEU A 221 -7.88 4.62 -12.29
N PHE A 222 -7.14 5.32 -13.13
CA PHE A 222 -5.72 5.55 -12.96
C PHE A 222 -5.40 7.03 -13.12
N TYR A 223 -4.67 7.60 -12.15
CA TYR A 223 -4.32 9.02 -12.11
C TYR A 223 -2.82 9.19 -11.92
N LEU A 224 -2.29 10.24 -12.55
CA LEU A 224 -0.90 10.65 -12.39
C LEU A 224 -0.85 12.11 -11.93
N PHE A 225 -0.17 12.34 -10.82
CA PHE A 225 0.11 13.69 -10.32
C PHE A 225 1.62 13.97 -10.43
N ARG A 226 1.98 14.93 -11.25
CA ARG A 226 3.39 15.33 -11.45
C ARG A 226 3.66 16.65 -10.77
N LYS A 227 4.86 16.79 -10.16
CA LYS A 227 5.31 18.09 -9.66
C LYS A 227 5.40 19.06 -10.83
N THR A 228 4.66 20.17 -10.77
CA THR A 228 4.89 21.29 -11.68
C THR A 228 6.23 21.92 -11.33
N ARG A 229 7.07 22.09 -12.33
CA ARG A 229 8.36 22.80 -12.19
C ARG A 229 8.15 24.28 -11.93
#